data_46b0cfedb6f67eca43e836457b27f010
#
_entry.id   46b0cfedb6f67eca43e836457b27f010
#
_cell.length_a   1.000
_cell.length_b   1.000
_cell.length_c   1.000
_cell.angle_alpha   90.00
_cell.angle_beta   90.00
_cell.angle_gamma   90.00
#
_symmetry.space_group_name_H-M   'P 1'
#
loop_
_entity.id
_entity.type
_entity.pdbx_description
1 polymer ?
#
loop_
_entity_poly.entity_id
_entity_poly.type
_entity_poly.pdbx_seq_one_letter_code
_entity_poly.pdbx_strand_id
1 'polypeptide(L)'
;DVVDLSPIDRDRRLTDLEKEYKKEKLVEDRRDQVTSILRKLAKNPKSSSLSDHGWEIKKLFQGVTEQNKYLKAADEYGVRAQYGQKDKFISGLKYSGRYLGEIEDIYEEYGLPRELTRLIFVESMFNPKARSFVGASGLWQFMPNTGKLYLRINDIVDERNDPLTATRASAKLLRHNFNDLKTWPLAINAYNAGRGRLSQAVKRLGTRDIAK
;
A
#
# COMPACT_ATOMS: atom_id res chain seq x y z
N ASP A 1 4.64 -3.31 -17.17
CA ASP A 1 5.80 -2.58 -17.69
C ASP A 1 6.69 -2.14 -16.52
N VAL A 2 7.99 -2.27 -16.65
CA VAL A 2 8.97 -1.91 -15.61
C VAL A 2 9.83 -0.76 -16.14
N VAL A 3 9.88 0.33 -15.38
CA VAL A 3 10.75 1.47 -15.66
C VAL A 3 11.96 1.38 -14.72
N ASP A 4 13.16 1.18 -15.29
CA ASP A 4 14.39 1.16 -14.50
C ASP A 4 14.84 2.60 -14.18
N LEU A 5 14.76 2.97 -12.92
CA LEU A 5 15.18 4.28 -12.39
C LEU A 5 16.64 4.26 -11.88
N SER A 6 17.29 3.08 -11.82
CA SER A 6 18.65 2.93 -11.29
C SER A 6 19.72 3.81 -11.97
N PRO A 7 19.65 4.09 -13.29
CA PRO A 7 20.62 4.98 -13.92
C PRO A 7 20.57 6.41 -13.36
N ILE A 8 19.35 6.89 -13.01
CA ILE A 8 19.15 8.22 -12.42
C ILE A 8 19.70 8.23 -10.98
N ASP A 9 19.43 7.19 -10.20
CA ASP A 9 19.91 7.06 -8.81
C ASP A 9 21.45 7.05 -8.73
N ARG A 10 22.10 6.39 -9.68
CA ARG A 10 23.58 6.25 -9.74
C ARG A 10 24.29 7.49 -10.29
N ASP A 11 23.58 8.42 -10.92
CA ASP A 11 24.22 9.62 -11.48
C ASP A 11 24.61 10.58 -10.36
N ARG A 12 25.91 10.60 -10.04
CA ARG A 12 26.50 11.44 -9.01
C ARG A 12 26.55 12.95 -9.36
N ARG A 13 26.28 13.30 -10.62
CA ARG A 13 26.26 14.71 -11.09
C ARG A 13 24.94 15.40 -10.76
N LEU A 14 23.89 14.63 -10.45
CA LEU A 14 22.58 15.14 -10.14
C LEU A 14 22.41 15.33 -8.64
N THR A 15 21.80 16.45 -8.28
CA THR A 15 21.26 16.67 -6.94
C THR A 15 20.07 15.76 -6.66
N ASP A 16 19.69 15.58 -5.41
CA ASP A 16 18.53 14.73 -5.04
C ASP A 16 17.24 15.29 -5.67
N LEU A 17 17.09 16.61 -5.74
CA LEU A 17 15.93 17.25 -6.37
C LEU A 17 15.87 16.99 -7.88
N GLU A 18 17.00 17.05 -8.57
CA GLU A 18 17.07 16.74 -10.01
C GLU A 18 16.80 15.26 -10.28
N LYS A 19 17.24 14.36 -9.41
CA LYS A 19 16.92 12.94 -9.49
C LYS A 19 15.42 12.69 -9.37
N GLU A 20 14.78 13.26 -8.35
CA GLU A 20 13.32 13.15 -8.15
C GLU A 20 12.57 13.64 -9.39
N TYR A 21 12.88 14.85 -9.87
CA TYR A 21 12.26 15.41 -11.06
C TYR A 21 12.42 14.52 -12.30
N LYS A 22 13.64 13.99 -12.53
CA LYS A 22 13.90 13.11 -13.69
C LYS A 22 13.16 11.78 -13.58
N LYS A 23 13.06 11.22 -12.38
CA LYS A 23 12.29 10.00 -12.14
C LYS A 23 10.80 10.21 -12.42
N GLU A 24 10.22 11.28 -11.86
CA GLU A 24 8.81 11.62 -12.09
C GLU A 24 8.52 11.78 -13.57
N LYS A 25 9.34 12.56 -14.26
CA LYS A 25 9.20 12.80 -15.70
C LYS A 25 9.29 11.50 -16.52
N LEU A 26 10.26 10.64 -16.23
CA LEU A 26 10.41 9.36 -16.94
C LEU A 26 9.20 8.44 -16.74
N VAL A 27 8.63 8.42 -15.55
CA VAL A 27 7.42 7.64 -15.24
C VAL A 27 6.20 8.24 -15.92
N GLU A 28 6.07 9.56 -15.94
CA GLU A 28 4.97 10.27 -16.63
C GLU A 28 5.01 10.02 -18.14
N ASP A 29 6.18 10.20 -18.77
CA ASP A 29 6.38 9.92 -20.21
C ASP A 29 5.98 8.46 -20.54
N ARG A 30 6.29 7.51 -19.65
CA ARG A 30 5.90 6.11 -19.85
C ARG A 30 4.40 5.88 -19.70
N ARG A 31 3.77 6.52 -18.74
CA ARG A 31 2.30 6.48 -18.57
C ARG A 31 1.59 7.04 -19.80
N ASP A 32 2.09 8.14 -20.34
CA ASP A 32 1.53 8.78 -21.54
C ASP A 32 1.68 7.89 -22.77
N GLN A 33 2.82 7.22 -22.94
CA GLN A 33 3.02 6.23 -23.99
C GLN A 33 2.00 5.09 -23.90
N VAL A 34 1.84 4.48 -22.72
CA VAL A 34 0.87 3.39 -22.48
C VAL A 34 -0.56 3.88 -22.74
N THR A 35 -0.92 5.05 -22.23
CA THR A 35 -2.25 5.66 -22.41
C THR A 35 -2.52 5.94 -23.90
N SER A 36 -1.53 6.43 -24.64
CA SER A 36 -1.64 6.66 -26.08
C SER A 36 -1.90 5.36 -26.84
N ILE A 37 -1.20 4.29 -26.51
CA ILE A 37 -1.40 2.95 -27.11
C ILE A 37 -2.81 2.44 -26.80
N LEU A 38 -3.27 2.55 -25.55
CA LEU A 38 -4.62 2.13 -25.15
C LEU A 38 -5.70 2.92 -25.90
N ARG A 39 -5.53 4.23 -26.07
CA ARG A 39 -6.45 5.07 -26.87
C ARG A 39 -6.47 4.68 -28.36
N LYS A 40 -5.31 4.31 -28.94
CA LYS A 40 -5.24 3.78 -30.31
C LYS A 40 -6.00 2.45 -30.42
N LEU A 41 -5.80 1.54 -29.47
CA LEU A 41 -6.52 0.26 -29.40
C LEU A 41 -8.01 0.45 -29.16
N ALA A 42 -8.44 1.46 -28.41
CA ALA A 42 -9.85 1.79 -28.22
C ALA A 42 -10.51 2.22 -29.53
N LYS A 43 -9.80 3.00 -30.38
CA LYS A 43 -10.29 3.43 -31.69
C LYS A 43 -10.30 2.28 -32.72
N ASN A 44 -9.29 1.43 -32.70
CA ASN A 44 -9.16 0.28 -33.60
C ASN A 44 -8.62 -0.96 -32.87
N PRO A 45 -9.48 -1.76 -32.22
CA PRO A 45 -9.09 -2.95 -31.49
C PRO A 45 -8.42 -4.04 -32.34
N LYS A 46 -8.69 -4.03 -33.66
CA LYS A 46 -8.14 -4.99 -34.62
C LYS A 46 -6.85 -4.49 -35.30
N SER A 47 -6.32 -3.33 -34.90
CA SER A 47 -5.09 -2.79 -35.47
C SER A 47 -3.98 -3.81 -35.47
N SER A 48 -3.33 -4.00 -36.61
CA SER A 48 -2.11 -4.78 -36.83
C SER A 48 -0.84 -3.91 -36.85
N SER A 49 -0.99 -2.59 -36.92
CA SER A 49 0.11 -1.62 -36.93
C SER A 49 0.39 -1.13 -35.50
N LEU A 50 0.97 -2.02 -34.69
CA LEU A 50 1.37 -1.75 -33.32
C LEU A 50 2.87 -1.93 -33.19
N SER A 51 3.52 -1.14 -32.33
CA SER A 51 4.87 -1.43 -31.87
C SER A 51 4.91 -2.72 -31.04
N ASP A 52 6.10 -3.29 -30.80
CA ASP A 52 6.24 -4.47 -29.94
C ASP A 52 5.59 -4.25 -28.58
N HIS A 53 5.85 -3.10 -27.97
CA HIS A 53 5.20 -2.70 -26.71
C HIS A 53 3.66 -2.59 -26.84
N GLY A 54 3.15 -2.12 -27.97
CA GLY A 54 1.71 -2.09 -28.24
C GLY A 54 1.10 -3.49 -28.33
N TRP A 55 1.83 -4.46 -28.89
CA TRP A 55 1.42 -5.85 -28.91
C TRP A 55 1.41 -6.48 -27.51
N GLU A 56 2.40 -6.20 -26.68
CA GLU A 56 2.45 -6.64 -25.29
C GLU A 56 1.24 -6.13 -24.52
N ILE A 57 0.94 -4.82 -24.62
CA ILE A 57 -0.23 -4.23 -23.96
C ILE A 57 -1.52 -4.90 -24.47
N LYS A 58 -1.67 -5.08 -25.78
CA LYS A 58 -2.85 -5.74 -26.37
C LYS A 58 -3.04 -7.16 -25.84
N LYS A 59 -1.96 -7.90 -25.64
CA LYS A 59 -1.94 -9.27 -25.10
C LYS A 59 -2.47 -9.34 -23.66
N LEU A 60 -2.22 -8.31 -22.83
CA LEU A 60 -2.74 -8.25 -21.46
C LEU A 60 -4.27 -8.22 -21.40
N PHE A 61 -4.92 -7.81 -22.48
CA PHE A 61 -6.38 -7.76 -22.57
C PHE A 61 -7.00 -8.99 -23.26
N GLN A 62 -6.21 -10.05 -23.47
CA GLN A 62 -6.74 -11.32 -23.95
C GLN A 62 -7.66 -11.92 -22.88
N GLY A 63 -8.86 -12.38 -23.30
CA GLY A 63 -9.87 -12.92 -22.37
C GLY A 63 -10.71 -11.87 -21.64
N VAL A 64 -10.38 -10.58 -21.73
CA VAL A 64 -11.25 -9.53 -21.21
C VAL A 64 -12.38 -9.27 -22.21
N THR A 65 -13.62 -9.57 -21.80
CA THR A 65 -14.82 -9.48 -22.67
C THR A 65 -15.49 -8.11 -22.66
N GLU A 66 -15.06 -7.22 -21.80
CA GLU A 66 -15.66 -5.90 -21.61
C GLU A 66 -15.54 -5.02 -22.87
N GLN A 67 -16.66 -4.42 -23.28
CA GLN A 67 -16.78 -3.76 -24.59
C GLN A 67 -15.85 -2.54 -24.73
N ASN A 68 -15.65 -1.75 -23.68
CA ASN A 68 -14.83 -0.53 -23.70
C ASN A 68 -13.52 -0.70 -22.90
N LYS A 69 -12.97 -1.91 -22.85
CA LYS A 69 -11.82 -2.27 -21.99
C LYS A 69 -10.60 -1.35 -22.17
N TYR A 70 -10.23 -1.03 -23.39
CA TYR A 70 -9.09 -0.15 -23.67
C TYR A 70 -9.34 1.30 -23.29
N LEU A 71 -10.58 1.80 -23.51
CA LEU A 71 -10.94 3.16 -23.14
C LEU A 71 -10.95 3.34 -21.63
N LYS A 72 -11.54 2.40 -20.91
CA LYS A 72 -11.53 2.40 -19.44
C LYS A 72 -10.12 2.29 -18.86
N ALA A 73 -9.25 1.48 -19.46
CA ALA A 73 -7.86 1.37 -19.04
C ALA A 73 -7.03 2.63 -19.40
N ALA A 74 -7.45 3.41 -20.40
CA ALA A 74 -6.82 4.67 -20.79
C ALA A 74 -7.33 5.89 -20.00
N ASP A 75 -8.30 5.70 -19.12
CA ASP A 75 -8.85 6.75 -18.28
C ASP A 75 -7.81 7.26 -17.28
N GLU A 76 -8.03 8.46 -16.74
CA GLU A 76 -7.09 9.17 -15.86
C GLU A 76 -6.56 8.32 -14.69
N TYR A 77 -7.38 7.39 -14.17
CA TYR A 77 -7.01 6.47 -13.09
C TYR A 77 -6.66 5.05 -13.56
N GLY A 78 -6.68 4.75 -14.84
CA GLY A 78 -6.49 3.40 -15.39
C GLY A 78 -5.02 2.96 -15.41
N VAL A 79 -4.12 3.84 -15.87
CA VAL A 79 -2.67 3.57 -15.88
C VAL A 79 -2.03 4.12 -14.62
N ARG A 80 -1.66 3.23 -13.71
CA ARG A 80 -1.03 3.60 -12.43
C ARG A 80 0.44 3.23 -12.44
N ALA A 81 1.28 4.13 -11.95
CA ALA A 81 2.67 3.84 -11.65
C ALA A 81 2.81 3.46 -10.18
N GLN A 82 3.56 2.38 -9.92
CA GLN A 82 3.94 1.97 -8.58
C GLN A 82 5.45 2.05 -8.46
N TYR A 83 5.93 2.86 -7.54
CA TYR A 83 7.35 3.00 -7.28
C TYR A 83 7.87 1.88 -6.37
N GLY A 84 9.08 1.40 -6.66
CA GLY A 84 9.77 0.48 -5.77
C GLY A 84 10.05 1.11 -4.41
N GLN A 85 9.92 0.33 -3.36
CA GLN A 85 10.08 0.80 -1.97
C GLN A 85 11.41 0.35 -1.34
N LYS A 86 12.39 -0.09 -2.13
CA LYS A 86 13.65 -0.67 -1.66
C LYS A 86 14.37 0.24 -0.65
N ASP A 87 14.57 1.50 -0.99
CA ASP A 87 15.34 2.42 -0.14
C ASP A 87 14.59 2.76 1.16
N LYS A 88 13.27 2.90 1.07
CA LYS A 88 12.42 3.07 2.26
C LYS A 88 12.46 1.84 3.15
N PHE A 89 12.44 0.64 2.55
CA PHE A 89 12.55 -0.61 3.29
C PHE A 89 13.90 -0.75 4.00
N ILE A 90 15.02 -0.44 3.31
CA ILE A 90 16.37 -0.44 3.91
C ILE A 90 16.45 0.58 5.06
N SER A 91 15.89 1.77 4.88
CA SER A 91 15.81 2.77 5.94
C SER A 91 14.95 2.27 7.12
N GLY A 92 13.83 1.62 6.81
CA GLY A 92 12.96 0.99 7.81
C GLY A 92 13.66 -0.09 8.62
N LEU A 93 14.50 -0.93 7.99
CA LEU A 93 15.31 -1.92 8.70
C LEU A 93 16.29 -1.26 9.70
N LYS A 94 16.89 -0.12 9.35
CA LYS A 94 17.75 0.62 10.28
C LYS A 94 16.94 1.21 11.45
N TYR A 95 15.76 1.75 11.20
CA TYR A 95 14.88 2.27 12.26
C TYR A 95 14.32 1.17 13.15
N SER A 96 14.00 0.01 12.59
CA SER A 96 13.43 -1.11 13.35
C SER A 96 14.36 -1.59 14.47
N GLY A 97 15.68 -1.53 14.28
CA GLY A 97 16.63 -1.89 15.30
C GLY A 97 16.49 -1.12 16.63
N ARG A 98 15.77 0.01 16.65
CA ARG A 98 15.56 0.80 17.88
C ARG A 98 14.34 0.37 18.69
N TYR A 99 13.32 -0.16 18.03
CA TYR A 99 12.00 -0.35 18.65
C TYR A 99 11.46 -1.76 18.52
N LEU A 100 11.99 -2.57 17.58
CA LEU A 100 11.36 -3.84 17.22
C LEU A 100 11.30 -4.81 18.40
N GLY A 101 12.34 -4.88 19.22
CA GLY A 101 12.36 -5.74 20.41
C GLY A 101 11.23 -5.39 21.38
N GLU A 102 11.13 -4.12 21.79
CA GLU A 102 10.06 -3.67 22.70
C GLU A 102 8.66 -3.81 22.07
N ILE A 103 8.55 -3.61 20.75
CA ILE A 103 7.30 -3.81 20.01
C ILE A 103 6.88 -5.29 20.03
N GLU A 104 7.81 -6.20 19.83
CA GLU A 104 7.58 -7.65 19.92
C GLU A 104 7.16 -8.07 21.32
N ASP A 105 7.84 -7.56 22.37
CA ASP A 105 7.51 -7.84 23.75
C ASP A 105 6.09 -7.37 24.11
N ILE A 106 5.71 -6.16 23.66
CA ILE A 106 4.32 -5.67 23.81
C ILE A 106 3.33 -6.64 23.16
N TYR A 107 3.62 -7.13 21.95
CA TYR A 107 2.71 -8.07 21.28
C TYR A 107 2.57 -9.37 22.04
N GLU A 108 3.65 -9.90 22.60
CA GLU A 108 3.62 -11.08 23.47
C GLU A 108 2.81 -10.85 24.73
N GLU A 109 2.95 -9.69 25.39
CA GLU A 109 2.14 -9.30 26.56
C GLU A 109 0.64 -9.37 26.25
N TYR A 110 0.25 -9.00 25.02
CA TYR A 110 -1.13 -9.11 24.54
C TYR A 110 -1.47 -10.52 24.00
N GLY A 111 -0.56 -11.50 24.08
CA GLY A 111 -0.74 -12.85 23.56
C GLY A 111 -0.91 -12.88 22.04
N LEU A 112 -0.22 -12.00 21.31
CA LEU A 112 -0.22 -11.93 19.87
C LEU A 112 1.06 -12.52 19.28
N PRO A 113 1.00 -13.16 18.10
CA PRO A 113 2.21 -13.58 17.40
C PRO A 113 3.14 -12.39 17.10
N ARG A 114 4.44 -12.55 17.39
CA ARG A 114 5.47 -11.53 17.11
C ARG A 114 5.52 -11.12 15.65
N GLU A 115 5.25 -12.06 14.74
CA GLU A 115 5.27 -11.85 13.30
C GLU A 115 4.33 -10.74 12.84
N LEU A 116 3.25 -10.51 13.57
CA LEU A 116 2.29 -9.45 13.26
C LEU A 116 2.89 -8.05 13.37
N THR A 117 3.99 -7.88 14.11
CA THR A 117 4.71 -6.61 14.18
C THR A 117 5.30 -6.20 12.84
N ARG A 118 5.47 -7.13 11.91
CA ARG A 118 5.95 -6.87 10.54
C ARG A 118 4.96 -6.04 9.70
N LEU A 119 3.71 -5.92 10.14
CA LEU A 119 2.74 -5.00 9.53
C LEU A 119 3.27 -3.56 9.51
N ILE A 120 4.12 -3.15 10.45
CA ILE A 120 4.72 -1.81 10.46
C ILE A 120 5.49 -1.53 9.17
N PHE A 121 6.16 -2.54 8.59
CA PHE A 121 6.85 -2.36 7.31
C PHE A 121 5.88 -2.12 6.15
N VAL A 122 4.69 -2.69 6.20
CA VAL A 122 3.64 -2.46 5.21
C VAL A 122 2.99 -1.09 5.40
N GLU A 123 2.73 -0.70 6.65
CA GLU A 123 2.00 0.53 6.98
C GLU A 123 2.86 1.79 6.78
N SER A 124 4.11 1.78 7.24
CA SER A 124 4.94 2.99 7.27
C SER A 124 6.40 2.79 6.84
N MET A 125 6.80 1.60 6.43
CA MET A 125 8.22 1.23 6.28
C MET A 125 9.03 1.56 7.55
N PHE A 126 8.44 1.32 8.71
CA PHE A 126 9.02 1.61 10.02
C PHE A 126 9.37 3.10 10.25
N ASN A 127 8.68 4.01 9.59
CA ASN A 127 8.89 5.45 9.74
C ASN A 127 7.96 6.03 10.83
N PRO A 128 8.48 6.43 12.01
CA PRO A 128 7.66 6.95 13.09
C PRO A 128 7.02 8.31 12.78
N LYS A 129 7.54 9.01 11.76
CA LYS A 129 7.02 10.31 11.31
C LYS A 129 6.12 10.20 10.07
N ALA A 130 5.75 8.97 9.67
CA ALA A 130 4.91 8.78 8.50
C ALA A 130 3.54 9.43 8.70
N ARG A 131 3.12 10.18 7.68
CA ARG A 131 1.77 10.76 7.58
C ARG A 131 1.23 10.52 6.19
N SER A 132 0.02 10.01 6.09
CA SER A 132 -0.65 9.83 4.81
C SER A 132 -1.47 11.08 4.45
N PHE A 133 -1.73 11.25 3.17
CA PHE A 133 -2.60 12.32 2.66
C PHE A 133 -4.03 12.27 3.24
N VAL A 134 -4.51 11.07 3.57
CA VAL A 134 -5.85 10.85 4.16
C VAL A 134 -5.86 10.93 5.70
N GLY A 135 -4.75 11.33 6.32
CA GLY A 135 -4.66 11.62 7.76
C GLY A 135 -4.24 10.46 8.66
N ALA A 136 -3.80 9.32 8.12
CA ALA A 136 -3.15 8.29 8.93
C ALA A 136 -1.78 8.76 9.43
N SER A 137 -1.36 8.36 10.65
CA SER A 137 -0.12 8.85 11.27
C SER A 137 0.61 7.80 12.08
N GLY A 138 1.94 7.96 12.16
CA GLY A 138 2.86 7.17 12.97
C GLY A 138 3.21 5.81 12.39
N LEU A 139 3.92 4.99 13.16
CA LEU A 139 4.37 3.64 12.73
C LEU A 139 3.22 2.75 12.24
N TRP A 140 2.11 2.80 12.93
CA TRP A 140 0.95 1.93 12.73
C TRP A 140 -0.12 2.53 11.83
N GLN A 141 0.11 3.73 11.27
CA GLN A 141 -0.81 4.42 10.35
C GLN A 141 -2.27 4.45 10.83
N PHE A 142 -2.47 4.72 12.12
CA PHE A 142 -3.83 4.90 12.63
C PHE A 142 -4.53 6.08 11.98
N MET A 143 -5.72 5.82 11.45
CA MET A 143 -6.67 6.88 11.09
C MET A 143 -7.18 7.56 12.36
N PRO A 144 -7.49 8.88 12.33
CA PRO A 144 -7.96 9.60 13.52
C PRO A 144 -9.14 8.93 14.23
N ASN A 145 -10.15 8.49 13.48
CA ASN A 145 -11.35 7.88 14.04
C ASN A 145 -11.06 6.54 14.73
N THR A 146 -10.24 5.69 14.12
CA THR A 146 -9.84 4.42 14.72
C THR A 146 -8.90 4.66 15.90
N GLY A 147 -7.96 5.60 15.75
CA GLY A 147 -7.00 5.94 16.80
C GLY A 147 -7.68 6.42 18.09
N LYS A 148 -8.68 7.28 17.99
CA LYS A 148 -9.44 7.80 19.16
C LYS A 148 -10.09 6.73 20.02
N LEU A 149 -10.27 5.50 19.51
CA LEU A 149 -10.78 4.38 20.31
C LEU A 149 -9.75 3.82 21.30
N TYR A 150 -8.47 4.11 21.09
CA TYR A 150 -7.34 3.50 21.82
C TYR A 150 -6.30 4.50 22.30
N LEU A 151 -6.29 5.71 21.73
CA LEU A 151 -5.24 6.72 21.87
C LEU A 151 -5.83 8.11 22.14
N ARG A 152 -5.09 8.95 22.83
CA ARG A 152 -5.40 10.38 22.95
C ARG A 152 -4.99 11.08 21.67
N ILE A 153 -5.95 11.72 21.03
CA ILE A 153 -5.76 12.51 19.81
C ILE A 153 -6.55 13.81 19.97
N ASN A 154 -5.85 14.89 20.21
CA ASN A 154 -6.40 16.23 20.32
C ASN A 154 -5.37 17.26 19.79
N ASP A 155 -5.66 18.54 19.95
CA ASP A 155 -4.81 19.63 19.42
C ASP A 155 -3.45 19.75 20.12
N ILE A 156 -3.29 19.15 21.30
CA ILE A 156 -2.06 19.20 22.10
C ILE A 156 -1.25 17.92 21.94
N VAL A 157 -1.93 16.76 21.93
CA VAL A 157 -1.28 15.44 21.95
C VAL A 157 -1.85 14.54 20.86
N ASP A 158 -0.98 13.91 20.11
CA ASP A 158 -1.32 12.88 19.13
C ASP A 158 -0.47 11.61 19.40
N GLU A 159 -1.02 10.71 20.22
CA GLU A 159 -0.33 9.48 20.64
C GLU A 159 -0.12 8.47 19.50
N ARG A 160 -0.67 8.70 18.30
CA ARG A 160 -0.36 7.90 17.12
C ARG A 160 1.12 8.00 16.72
N ASN A 161 1.77 9.12 17.11
CA ASN A 161 3.17 9.40 16.80
C ASN A 161 4.14 8.87 17.88
N ASP A 162 3.63 8.34 18.99
CA ASP A 162 4.44 7.63 19.97
C ASP A 162 4.52 6.14 19.59
N PRO A 163 5.72 5.61 19.27
CA PRO A 163 5.88 4.25 18.79
C PRO A 163 5.32 3.17 19.69
N LEU A 164 5.55 3.27 21.01
CA LEU A 164 5.20 2.21 21.96
C LEU A 164 3.72 2.31 22.37
N THR A 165 3.21 3.52 22.56
CA THR A 165 1.79 3.74 22.86
C THR A 165 0.92 3.32 21.67
N ALA A 166 1.32 3.68 20.44
CA ALA A 166 0.63 3.24 19.24
C ALA A 166 0.72 1.71 19.05
N THR A 167 1.83 1.07 19.49
CA THR A 167 1.96 -0.40 19.45
C THR A 167 0.95 -1.07 20.40
N ARG A 168 0.79 -0.58 21.63
CA ARG A 168 -0.24 -1.10 22.55
C ARG A 168 -1.65 -0.96 21.98
N ALA A 169 -1.91 0.15 21.29
CA ALA A 169 -3.19 0.39 20.60
C ALA A 169 -3.40 -0.59 19.45
N SER A 170 -2.39 -0.84 18.62
CA SER A 170 -2.47 -1.78 17.50
C SER A 170 -2.66 -3.21 17.97
N ALA A 171 -1.98 -3.61 19.05
CA ALA A 171 -2.16 -4.93 19.68
C ALA A 171 -3.61 -5.12 20.14
N LYS A 172 -4.21 -4.13 20.81
CA LYS A 172 -5.64 -4.16 21.19
C LYS A 172 -6.55 -4.28 19.99
N LEU A 173 -6.33 -3.48 18.95
CA LEU A 173 -7.13 -3.52 17.71
C LEU A 173 -7.05 -4.89 17.04
N LEU A 174 -5.85 -5.44 16.85
CA LEU A 174 -5.67 -6.76 16.22
C LEU A 174 -6.28 -7.89 17.07
N ARG A 175 -6.16 -7.82 18.40
CA ARG A 175 -6.82 -8.77 19.30
C ARG A 175 -8.34 -8.71 19.16
N HIS A 176 -8.94 -7.52 19.12
CA HIS A 176 -10.38 -7.36 18.90
C HIS A 176 -10.81 -7.90 17.53
N ASN A 177 -10.03 -7.61 16.48
CA ASN A 177 -10.30 -8.15 15.15
C ASN A 177 -10.28 -9.69 15.15
N PHE A 178 -9.26 -10.30 15.78
CA PHE A 178 -9.14 -11.75 15.88
C PHE A 178 -10.28 -12.37 16.69
N ASN A 179 -10.66 -11.75 17.81
CA ASN A 179 -11.74 -12.26 18.65
C ASN A 179 -13.08 -12.34 17.90
N ASP A 180 -13.35 -11.40 16.98
CA ASP A 180 -14.58 -11.38 16.20
C ASP A 180 -14.49 -12.26 14.95
N LEU A 181 -13.36 -12.21 14.23
CA LEU A 181 -13.20 -12.84 12.92
C LEU A 181 -12.61 -14.26 12.99
N LYS A 182 -11.97 -14.62 14.11
CA LYS A 182 -11.46 -15.97 14.45
C LYS A 182 -10.32 -16.49 13.58
N THR A 183 -9.88 -15.78 12.55
CA THR A 183 -8.73 -16.14 11.72
C THR A 183 -7.79 -14.95 11.54
N TRP A 184 -6.48 -15.20 11.53
CA TRP A 184 -5.48 -14.13 11.35
C TRP A 184 -5.57 -13.45 9.98
N PRO A 185 -5.76 -14.15 8.85
CA PRO A 185 -5.93 -13.50 7.56
C PRO A 185 -7.05 -12.45 7.55
N LEU A 186 -8.21 -12.79 8.15
CA LEU A 186 -9.33 -11.83 8.28
C LEU A 186 -9.02 -10.72 9.29
N ALA A 187 -8.38 -11.02 10.41
CA ALA A 187 -8.04 -10.02 11.43
C ALA A 187 -7.03 -9.00 10.91
N ILE A 188 -6.04 -9.43 10.12
CA ILE A 188 -5.06 -8.57 9.46
C ILE A 188 -5.75 -7.72 8.38
N ASN A 189 -6.58 -8.34 7.53
CA ASN A 189 -7.33 -7.59 6.52
C ASN A 189 -8.27 -6.54 7.14
N ALA A 190 -8.86 -6.86 8.30
CA ALA A 190 -9.73 -5.93 9.03
C ALA A 190 -9.00 -4.68 9.54
N TYR A 191 -7.68 -4.72 9.65
CA TYR A 191 -6.88 -3.54 10.02
C TYR A 191 -7.11 -2.40 9.02
N ASN A 192 -7.11 -2.73 7.73
CA ASN A 192 -7.32 -1.78 6.63
C ASN A 192 -8.80 -1.66 6.20
N ALA A 193 -9.50 -2.79 6.06
CA ALA A 193 -10.87 -2.82 5.54
C ALA A 193 -11.94 -2.48 6.58
N GLY A 194 -11.58 -2.56 7.87
CA GLY A 194 -12.51 -2.40 8.98
C GLY A 194 -13.24 -3.70 9.36
N ARG A 195 -13.24 -3.99 10.66
CA ARG A 195 -13.82 -5.21 11.25
C ARG A 195 -15.30 -5.41 10.90
N GLY A 196 -16.09 -4.35 10.95
CA GLY A 196 -17.54 -4.42 10.67
C GLY A 196 -17.83 -4.91 9.24
N ARG A 197 -17.08 -4.40 8.26
CA ARG A 197 -17.21 -4.81 6.85
C ARG A 197 -16.90 -6.30 6.67
N LEU A 198 -15.80 -6.77 7.25
CA LEU A 198 -15.43 -8.19 7.15
C LEU A 198 -16.40 -9.11 7.89
N SER A 199 -16.89 -8.70 9.06
CA SER A 199 -17.92 -9.46 9.78
C SER A 199 -19.20 -9.62 8.95
N GLN A 200 -19.62 -8.57 8.24
CA GLN A 200 -20.77 -8.65 7.32
C GLN A 200 -20.49 -9.58 6.13
N ALA A 201 -19.28 -9.49 5.56
CA ALA A 201 -18.88 -10.37 4.46
C ALA A 201 -18.88 -11.85 4.89
N VAL A 202 -18.30 -12.18 6.05
CA VAL A 202 -18.29 -13.53 6.62
C VAL A 202 -19.72 -14.06 6.82
N LYS A 203 -20.63 -13.23 7.36
CA LYS A 203 -22.04 -13.58 7.54
C LYS A 203 -22.73 -13.84 6.20
N ARG A 204 -22.50 -12.98 5.22
CA ARG A 204 -23.14 -13.08 3.89
C ARG A 204 -22.64 -14.28 3.09
N LEU A 205 -21.35 -14.58 3.14
CA LEU A 205 -20.71 -15.63 2.37
C LEU A 205 -20.71 -17.01 3.09
N GLY A 206 -21.01 -17.03 4.40
CA GLY A 206 -21.00 -18.25 5.21
C GLY A 206 -19.61 -18.88 5.38
N THR A 207 -18.52 -18.11 5.12
CA THR A 207 -17.15 -18.61 5.17
C THR A 207 -16.21 -17.62 5.82
N ARG A 208 -15.13 -18.12 6.44
CA ARG A 208 -14.00 -17.34 6.95
C ARG A 208 -12.74 -17.52 6.07
N ASP A 209 -12.87 -18.17 4.95
CA ASP A 209 -11.81 -18.27 3.96
C ASP A 209 -11.71 -16.95 3.20
N ILE A 210 -10.57 -16.24 3.37
CA ILE A 210 -10.33 -14.91 2.76
C ILE A 210 -10.23 -14.98 1.23
N ALA A 211 -9.99 -16.15 0.66
CA ALA A 211 -9.88 -16.36 -0.78
C ALA A 211 -11.23 -16.55 -1.48
N LYS A 212 -12.32 -16.58 -0.73
CA LYS A 212 -13.72 -16.73 -1.22
C LYS A 212 -14.50 -15.47 -0.96
#